data_53258fce7805cb828aa23ca131c26a28
#
_entry.id   53258fce7805cb828aa23ca131c26a28
#
_cell.length_a   1.000
_cell.length_b   1.000
_cell.length_c   1.000
_cell.angle_alpha   90.00
_cell.angle_beta   90.00
_cell.angle_gamma   90.00
#
_symmetry.space_group_name_H-M   'P 1'
#
loop_
_entity.id
_entity.type
_entity.pdbx_description
1 polymer ?
#
loop_
_entity_poly.entity_id
_entity_poly.type
_entity_poly.pdbx_seq_one_letter_code
_entity_poly.pdbx_strand_id
1 'polypeptide(L)'
;MICYLAVSPEYRRRGVASILMDEVIANLDRTKEISVSTFRADDEKGTAPRALYEKYGFVADELIEEFDYPNQKYVLHPAGSERKERQLAINTTVREISGILSDCEPSIYMYGSSVLNDFRLGWSDLDILVLTSKQITEEQAKSLVGLRQTMLVEEPDNPYYRSFEGGMLTMDAFLSKKTARVVYWGTSGERITYSYAFDSFGMAELVESSFLLYGKDIRKELKYPTFHELYVDVKRHYETIRKYAQSARRSFYSFGWMLDIARCIYTLRTGKIIAKTKAAEWALENNLCPNPDALRYALIVRRSPLEYRDGKETFDYAETLAEPIQRFADVLEKAQIQAKEINQ
;
A
#
# COMPACT_ATOMS: atom_id res chain seq x y z
N MET A 1 -5.52 -1.68 22.41
CA MET A 1 -5.24 -3.08 22.10
C MET A 1 -5.82 -3.96 23.20
N ILE A 2 -6.44 -5.09 22.87
CA ILE A 2 -6.84 -6.14 23.82
C ILE A 2 -5.69 -7.12 23.90
N CYS A 3 -5.01 -7.21 25.07
CA CYS A 3 -3.81 -8.01 25.22
C CYS A 3 -4.10 -9.49 25.48
N TYR A 4 -5.13 -9.77 26.29
CA TYR A 4 -5.49 -11.14 26.66
C TYR A 4 -7.00 -11.30 26.83
N LEU A 5 -7.51 -12.40 26.32
CA LEU A 5 -8.86 -12.90 26.61
C LEU A 5 -8.75 -14.42 26.76
N ALA A 6 -8.96 -14.91 27.96
CA ALA A 6 -8.90 -16.34 28.24
C ALA A 6 -10.09 -16.78 29.09
N VAL A 7 -10.62 -17.97 28.79
CA VAL A 7 -11.68 -18.63 29.56
C VAL A 7 -11.20 -20.02 29.92
N SER A 8 -11.27 -20.34 31.19
CA SER A 8 -10.92 -21.64 31.73
C SER A 8 -11.71 -22.76 31.05
N PRO A 9 -11.10 -23.92 30.73
CA PRO A 9 -11.73 -24.97 29.92
C PRO A 9 -13.13 -25.38 30.38
N GLU A 10 -13.34 -25.48 31.70
CA GLU A 10 -14.62 -25.87 32.30
C GLU A 10 -15.76 -24.85 32.13
N TYR A 11 -15.43 -23.59 31.79
CA TYR A 11 -16.38 -22.51 31.53
C TYR A 11 -16.55 -22.18 30.05
N ARG A 12 -15.82 -22.84 29.15
CA ARG A 12 -15.93 -22.63 27.70
C ARG A 12 -17.30 -23.05 27.17
N ARG A 13 -17.71 -22.48 26.04
CA ARG A 13 -19.00 -22.76 25.36
C ARG A 13 -20.24 -22.38 26.17
N ARG A 14 -20.07 -21.55 27.21
CA ARG A 14 -21.15 -21.02 28.06
C ARG A 14 -21.40 -19.52 27.88
N GLY A 15 -20.82 -18.91 26.83
CA GLY A 15 -20.98 -17.49 26.57
C GLY A 15 -20.04 -16.56 27.34
N VAL A 16 -19.19 -17.08 28.24
CA VAL A 16 -18.34 -16.27 29.12
C VAL A 16 -17.43 -15.32 28.31
N ALA A 17 -16.82 -15.79 27.23
CA ALA A 17 -15.98 -14.92 26.36
C ALA A 17 -16.77 -13.77 25.75
N SER A 18 -18.05 -14.01 25.38
CA SER A 18 -18.91 -12.94 24.86
C SER A 18 -19.25 -11.90 25.92
N ILE A 19 -19.57 -12.33 27.15
CA ILE A 19 -19.82 -11.41 28.28
C ILE A 19 -18.59 -10.53 28.55
N LEU A 20 -17.39 -11.13 28.56
CA LEU A 20 -16.15 -10.37 28.74
C LEU A 20 -15.90 -9.38 27.59
N MET A 21 -16.18 -9.77 26.34
CA MET A 21 -16.05 -8.89 25.19
C MET A 21 -17.07 -7.74 25.22
N ASP A 22 -18.32 -8.02 25.63
CA ASP A 22 -19.35 -6.98 25.79
C ASP A 22 -18.90 -5.90 26.77
N GLU A 23 -18.35 -6.32 27.92
CA GLU A 23 -17.83 -5.41 28.95
C GLU A 23 -16.59 -4.63 28.46
N VAL A 24 -15.65 -5.30 27.83
CA VAL A 24 -14.45 -4.66 27.27
C VAL A 24 -14.83 -3.59 26.24
N ILE A 25 -15.71 -3.95 25.29
CA ILE A 25 -16.12 -3.03 24.22
C ILE A 25 -16.91 -1.84 24.75
N ALA A 26 -17.76 -2.05 25.77
CA ALA A 26 -18.52 -0.97 26.40
C ALA A 26 -17.62 0.08 27.08
N ASN A 27 -16.44 -0.30 27.53
CA ASN A 27 -15.48 0.57 28.22
C ASN A 27 -14.35 1.12 27.34
N LEU A 28 -14.29 0.76 26.05
CA LEU A 28 -13.27 1.25 25.13
C LEU A 28 -13.77 2.45 24.30
N ASP A 29 -12.82 3.33 23.97
CA ASP A 29 -13.08 4.47 23.07
C ASP A 29 -13.35 3.98 21.64
N ARG A 30 -14.63 3.94 21.26
CA ARG A 30 -15.11 3.49 19.95
C ARG A 30 -14.84 4.46 18.80
N THR A 31 -14.28 5.63 19.09
CA THR A 31 -13.80 6.57 18.06
C THR A 31 -12.40 6.20 17.57
N LYS A 32 -11.73 5.25 18.23
CA LYS A 32 -10.40 4.74 17.88
C LYS A 32 -10.48 3.29 17.42
N GLU A 33 -9.45 2.90 16.69
CA GLU A 33 -9.24 1.49 16.33
C GLU A 33 -8.86 0.67 17.56
N ILE A 34 -9.47 -0.50 17.68
CA ILE A 34 -9.17 -1.47 18.73
C ILE A 34 -8.57 -2.70 18.06
N SER A 35 -7.38 -3.10 18.46
CA SER A 35 -6.71 -4.28 17.91
C SER A 35 -6.65 -5.44 18.92
N VAL A 36 -6.57 -6.64 18.37
CA VAL A 36 -6.31 -7.89 19.08
C VAL A 36 -5.55 -8.82 18.14
N SER A 37 -4.72 -9.69 18.69
CA SER A 37 -4.00 -10.71 17.93
C SER A 37 -4.45 -12.10 18.35
N THR A 38 -4.48 -13.04 17.40
CA THR A 38 -4.77 -14.45 17.65
C THR A 38 -4.10 -15.33 16.60
N PHE A 39 -4.25 -16.65 16.73
CA PHE A 39 -3.68 -17.62 15.80
C PHE A 39 -4.17 -17.42 14.36
N ARG A 40 -3.31 -17.72 13.39
CA ARG A 40 -3.62 -17.63 11.93
C ARG A 40 -4.74 -18.59 11.53
N ALA A 41 -5.25 -18.40 10.31
CA ALA A 41 -6.38 -19.17 9.78
C ALA A 41 -6.09 -20.68 9.65
N ASP A 42 -4.84 -21.05 9.41
CA ASP A 42 -4.34 -22.42 9.31
C ASP A 42 -4.12 -23.11 10.68
N ASP A 43 -4.18 -22.39 11.79
CA ASP A 43 -4.09 -22.95 13.14
C ASP A 43 -5.50 -23.20 13.72
N GLU A 44 -5.80 -24.47 14.00
CA GLU A 44 -7.08 -24.88 14.60
C GLU A 44 -7.37 -24.23 15.95
N LYS A 45 -6.33 -23.93 16.75
CA LYS A 45 -6.45 -23.23 18.04
C LYS A 45 -7.10 -21.85 17.90
N GLY A 46 -6.94 -21.21 16.73
CA GLY A 46 -7.50 -19.91 16.40
C GLY A 46 -8.98 -19.94 16.00
N THR A 47 -9.59 -21.08 15.72
CA THR A 47 -10.96 -21.16 15.20
C THR A 47 -11.98 -20.47 16.11
N ALA A 48 -11.96 -20.76 17.41
CA ALA A 48 -12.90 -20.16 18.35
C ALA A 48 -12.64 -18.66 18.62
N PRO A 49 -11.40 -18.20 18.87
CA PRO A 49 -11.15 -16.77 19.06
C PRO A 49 -11.40 -15.95 17.78
N ARG A 50 -11.04 -16.43 16.57
CA ARG A 50 -11.35 -15.75 15.34
C ARG A 50 -12.86 -15.53 15.17
N ALA A 51 -13.66 -16.60 15.32
CA ALA A 51 -15.12 -16.51 15.23
C ALA A 51 -15.72 -15.55 16.28
N LEU A 52 -15.11 -15.48 17.49
CA LEU A 52 -15.52 -14.50 18.49
C LEU A 52 -15.24 -13.08 18.03
N TYR A 53 -14.02 -12.78 17.58
CA TYR A 53 -13.66 -11.42 17.15
C TYR A 53 -14.48 -10.96 15.93
N GLU A 54 -14.65 -11.83 14.95
CA GLU A 54 -15.49 -11.55 13.77
C GLU A 54 -16.95 -11.26 14.14
N LYS A 55 -17.52 -12.00 15.11
CA LYS A 55 -18.85 -11.73 15.66
C LYS A 55 -18.98 -10.30 16.21
N TYR A 56 -17.91 -9.76 16.80
CA TYR A 56 -17.85 -8.40 17.32
C TYR A 56 -17.47 -7.34 16.27
N GLY A 57 -17.30 -7.75 15.01
CA GLY A 57 -17.04 -6.85 13.88
C GLY A 57 -15.57 -6.49 13.71
N PHE A 58 -14.65 -7.21 14.36
CA PHE A 58 -13.24 -7.12 14.04
C PHE A 58 -12.98 -7.71 12.65
N VAL A 59 -12.05 -7.11 11.94
CA VAL A 59 -11.65 -7.51 10.59
C VAL A 59 -10.18 -7.92 10.63
N ALA A 60 -9.85 -9.03 9.95
CA ALA A 60 -8.46 -9.47 9.82
C ALA A 60 -7.63 -8.38 9.12
N ASP A 61 -6.45 -8.11 9.63
CA ASP A 61 -5.50 -7.09 9.17
C ASP A 61 -4.22 -7.78 8.68
N GLU A 62 -3.07 -7.51 9.26
CA GLU A 62 -1.80 -8.10 8.86
C GLU A 62 -1.49 -9.42 9.58
N LEU A 63 -0.68 -10.27 8.94
CA LEU A 63 -0.05 -11.41 9.60
C LEU A 63 1.20 -10.94 10.33
N ILE A 64 1.29 -11.27 11.60
CA ILE A 64 2.37 -10.86 12.50
C ILE A 64 3.03 -12.06 13.17
N GLU A 65 4.12 -11.82 13.86
CA GLU A 65 4.76 -12.79 14.74
C GLU A 65 4.82 -12.18 16.15
N GLU A 66 4.21 -12.83 17.14
CA GLU A 66 4.23 -12.42 18.54
C GLU A 66 4.65 -13.61 19.40
N PHE A 67 5.59 -13.38 20.31
CA PHE A 67 6.13 -14.42 21.19
C PHE A 67 6.69 -15.64 20.43
N ASP A 68 7.39 -15.37 19.31
CA ASP A 68 7.93 -16.38 18.40
C ASP A 68 6.87 -17.31 17.79
N TYR A 69 5.63 -16.83 17.72
CA TYR A 69 4.50 -17.59 17.17
C TYR A 69 3.77 -16.80 16.07
N PRO A 70 3.41 -17.48 14.95
CA PRO A 70 2.66 -16.84 13.87
C PRO A 70 1.24 -16.46 14.31
N ASN A 71 0.91 -15.17 14.23
CA ASN A 71 -0.38 -14.63 14.63
C ASN A 71 -1.02 -13.83 13.47
N GLN A 72 -2.34 -13.64 13.61
CA GLN A 72 -3.17 -12.75 12.81
C GLN A 72 -3.64 -11.60 13.69
N LYS A 73 -3.35 -10.38 13.28
CA LYS A 73 -3.92 -9.19 13.89
C LYS A 73 -5.35 -8.98 13.38
N TYR A 74 -6.24 -8.63 14.26
CA TYR A 74 -7.62 -8.22 13.99
C TYR A 74 -7.85 -6.80 14.47
N VAL A 75 -8.60 -6.00 13.71
CA VAL A 75 -8.89 -4.61 14.04
C VAL A 75 -10.40 -4.36 14.01
N LEU A 76 -10.90 -3.76 15.09
CA LEU A 76 -12.24 -3.22 15.17
C LEU A 76 -12.16 -1.71 14.87
N HIS A 77 -12.63 -1.33 13.70
CA HIS A 77 -12.67 0.05 13.25
C HIS A 77 -13.87 0.81 13.81
N PRO A 78 -13.82 2.15 13.91
CA PRO A 78 -15.00 2.98 14.18
C PRO A 78 -16.13 2.70 13.18
N ALA A 79 -17.37 2.94 13.60
CA ALA A 79 -18.52 2.78 12.72
C ALA A 79 -18.44 3.73 11.51
N GLY A 80 -18.76 3.24 10.31
CA GLY A 80 -18.67 4.00 9.05
C GLY A 80 -17.24 4.36 8.63
N SER A 81 -16.25 3.66 9.15
CA SER A 81 -14.84 3.91 8.82
C SER A 81 -14.52 3.45 7.40
N GLU A 82 -14.04 4.37 6.56
CA GLU A 82 -13.45 4.08 5.25
C GLU A 82 -12.35 3.00 5.34
N ARG A 83 -11.59 2.97 6.42
CA ARG A 83 -10.57 1.95 6.66
C ARG A 83 -11.16 0.55 6.78
N LYS A 84 -12.34 0.39 7.41
CA LYS A 84 -13.01 -0.90 7.51
C LYS A 84 -13.43 -1.41 6.14
N GLU A 85 -14.07 -0.58 5.34
CA GLU A 85 -14.54 -0.94 4.00
C GLU A 85 -13.36 -1.31 3.10
N ARG A 86 -12.29 -0.51 3.14
CA ARG A 86 -11.05 -0.81 2.43
C ARG A 86 -10.44 -2.14 2.86
N GLN A 87 -10.38 -2.42 4.18
CA GLN A 87 -9.83 -3.67 4.68
C GLN A 87 -10.67 -4.89 4.27
N LEU A 88 -11.99 -4.76 4.22
CA LEU A 88 -12.85 -5.81 3.70
C LEU A 88 -12.59 -6.09 2.22
N ALA A 89 -12.43 -5.05 1.40
CA ALA A 89 -12.07 -5.20 -0.01
C ALA A 89 -10.70 -5.86 -0.19
N ILE A 90 -9.71 -5.49 0.64
CA ILE A 90 -8.38 -6.13 0.66
C ILE A 90 -8.53 -7.62 0.99
N ASN A 91 -9.24 -7.97 2.06
CA ASN A 91 -9.40 -9.36 2.48
C ASN A 91 -10.11 -10.21 1.43
N THR A 92 -11.13 -9.67 0.77
CA THR A 92 -11.81 -10.34 -0.35
C THR A 92 -10.82 -10.60 -1.49
N THR A 93 -10.08 -9.57 -1.92
CA THR A 93 -9.10 -9.70 -3.00
C THR A 93 -8.02 -10.73 -2.67
N VAL A 94 -7.49 -10.70 -1.44
CA VAL A 94 -6.48 -11.66 -0.98
C VAL A 94 -7.02 -13.09 -0.97
N ARG A 95 -8.24 -13.30 -0.51
CA ARG A 95 -8.90 -14.62 -0.52
C ARG A 95 -9.04 -15.17 -1.94
N GLU A 96 -9.52 -14.35 -2.87
CA GLU A 96 -9.69 -14.77 -4.27
C GLU A 96 -8.34 -15.09 -4.94
N ILE A 97 -7.33 -14.24 -4.77
CA ILE A 97 -5.98 -14.48 -5.30
C ILE A 97 -5.38 -15.77 -4.70
N SER A 98 -5.47 -15.92 -3.37
CA SER A 98 -4.91 -17.11 -2.70
C SER A 98 -5.64 -18.39 -3.08
N GLY A 99 -6.95 -18.32 -3.35
CA GLY A 99 -7.73 -19.45 -3.87
C GLY A 99 -7.26 -19.90 -5.26
N ILE A 100 -7.10 -18.95 -6.20
CA ILE A 100 -6.59 -19.24 -7.56
C ILE A 100 -5.17 -19.81 -7.50
N LEU A 101 -4.34 -19.35 -6.59
CA LEU A 101 -2.92 -19.69 -6.45
C LEU A 101 -2.64 -20.76 -5.37
N SER A 102 -3.66 -21.45 -4.86
CA SER A 102 -3.52 -22.37 -3.73
C SER A 102 -2.38 -23.40 -3.89
N ASP A 103 -2.19 -23.92 -5.11
CA ASP A 103 -1.13 -24.88 -5.44
C ASP A 103 0.26 -24.25 -5.59
N CYS A 104 0.33 -22.89 -5.63
CA CYS A 104 1.56 -22.13 -5.86
C CYS A 104 2.17 -21.58 -4.58
N GLU A 105 1.56 -21.83 -3.41
CA GLU A 105 2.01 -21.36 -2.09
C GLU A 105 2.30 -19.85 -2.10
N PRO A 106 1.29 -18.98 -2.35
CA PRO A 106 1.52 -17.57 -2.51
C PRO A 106 1.85 -16.87 -1.18
N SER A 107 2.72 -15.88 -1.24
CA SER A 107 2.89 -14.85 -0.20
C SER A 107 2.39 -13.53 -0.77
N ILE A 108 1.44 -12.89 -0.09
CA ILE A 108 0.79 -11.66 -0.56
C ILE A 108 1.12 -10.52 0.39
N TYR A 109 1.72 -9.48 -0.14
CA TYR A 109 2.09 -8.28 0.59
C TYR A 109 1.29 -7.08 0.10
N MET A 110 0.96 -6.19 1.05
CA MET A 110 0.54 -4.82 0.77
C MET A 110 1.67 -3.87 1.14
N TYR A 111 1.93 -2.90 0.25
CA TYR A 111 2.94 -1.87 0.47
C TYR A 111 2.40 -0.50 0.03
N GLY A 112 3.26 0.51 -0.13
CA GLY A 112 2.85 1.81 -0.63
C GLY A 112 2.03 2.66 0.34
N SER A 113 1.15 3.48 -0.21
CA SER A 113 0.41 4.49 0.54
C SER A 113 -0.49 3.92 1.65
N SER A 114 -1.01 2.71 1.47
CA SER A 114 -1.89 2.04 2.43
C SER A 114 -1.20 1.75 3.75
N VAL A 115 0.05 1.30 3.71
CA VAL A 115 0.84 0.96 4.91
C VAL A 115 1.52 2.18 5.52
N LEU A 116 1.76 3.23 4.72
CA LEU A 116 2.35 4.50 5.16
C LEU A 116 1.33 5.48 5.79
N ASN A 117 0.08 5.05 6.02
CA ASN A 117 -1.03 5.90 6.48
C ASN A 117 -1.30 7.12 5.57
N ASP A 118 -1.05 6.98 4.28
CA ASP A 118 -1.20 8.03 3.27
C ASP A 118 -2.13 7.66 2.12
N PHE A 119 -2.89 6.59 2.25
CA PHE A 119 -3.92 6.21 1.28
C PHE A 119 -5.01 7.28 1.22
N ARG A 120 -5.41 7.65 0.00
CA ARG A 120 -6.50 8.58 -0.29
C ARG A 120 -7.36 8.01 -1.40
N LEU A 121 -8.60 7.68 -1.08
CA LEU A 121 -9.56 7.17 -2.07
C LEU A 121 -9.74 8.19 -3.20
N GLY A 122 -9.70 7.70 -4.44
CA GLY A 122 -9.77 8.55 -5.65
C GLY A 122 -8.44 9.15 -6.09
N TRP A 123 -7.34 8.85 -5.36
CA TRP A 123 -5.97 9.22 -5.73
C TRP A 123 -4.98 8.06 -5.63
N SER A 124 -5.05 7.30 -4.56
CA SER A 124 -4.05 6.28 -4.22
C SER A 124 -4.44 4.92 -4.76
N ASP A 125 -3.44 4.14 -5.16
CA ASP A 125 -3.58 2.74 -5.46
C ASP A 125 -3.43 1.89 -4.20
N LEU A 126 -3.97 0.67 -4.25
CA LEU A 126 -3.77 -0.41 -3.28
C LEU A 126 -2.67 -1.31 -3.84
N ASP A 127 -1.44 -1.01 -3.42
CA ASP A 127 -0.24 -1.65 -3.95
C ASP A 127 -0.07 -3.05 -3.36
N ILE A 128 -0.13 -4.09 -4.20
CA ILE A 128 0.05 -5.49 -3.80
C ILE A 128 1.23 -6.13 -4.55
N LEU A 129 1.93 -7.02 -3.86
CA LEU A 129 2.93 -7.91 -4.44
C LEU A 129 2.59 -9.35 -4.09
N VAL A 130 2.45 -10.21 -5.10
CA VAL A 130 2.20 -11.64 -4.91
C VAL A 130 3.40 -12.43 -5.38
N LEU A 131 4.02 -13.16 -4.46
CA LEU A 131 5.18 -14.00 -4.72
C LEU A 131 4.80 -15.47 -4.52
N THR A 132 5.04 -16.29 -5.54
CA THR A 132 4.71 -17.71 -5.50
C THR A 132 5.96 -18.59 -5.45
N SER A 133 5.91 -19.74 -4.76
CA SER A 133 7.00 -20.70 -4.75
C SER A 133 7.09 -21.49 -6.05
N LYS A 134 5.97 -21.68 -6.75
CA LYS A 134 5.86 -22.39 -8.02
C LYS A 134 5.40 -21.45 -9.13
N GLN A 135 5.64 -21.84 -10.36
CA GLN A 135 5.25 -21.05 -11.53
C GLN A 135 3.72 -21.00 -11.66
N ILE A 136 3.20 -19.78 -11.87
CA ILE A 136 1.80 -19.53 -12.16
C ILE A 136 1.46 -20.14 -13.52
N THR A 137 0.49 -21.03 -13.57
CA THR A 137 0.06 -21.67 -14.83
C THR A 137 -0.63 -20.68 -15.77
N GLU A 138 -0.83 -21.07 -17.02
CA GLU A 138 -1.55 -20.21 -18.00
C GLU A 138 -3.01 -20.00 -17.60
N GLU A 139 -3.66 -21.00 -17.04
CA GLU A 139 -5.05 -20.92 -16.57
C GLU A 139 -5.17 -20.01 -15.36
N GLN A 140 -4.27 -20.17 -14.37
CA GLN A 140 -4.22 -19.28 -13.21
C GLN A 140 -3.94 -17.84 -13.62
N ALA A 141 -3.00 -17.62 -14.55
CA ALA A 141 -2.70 -16.29 -15.05
C ALA A 141 -3.91 -15.62 -15.73
N LYS A 142 -4.67 -16.35 -16.53
CA LYS A 142 -5.92 -15.88 -17.16
C LYS A 142 -6.98 -15.57 -16.10
N SER A 143 -7.15 -16.43 -15.10
CA SER A 143 -8.08 -16.21 -13.99
C SER A 143 -7.73 -14.94 -13.22
N LEU A 144 -6.44 -14.73 -12.90
CA LEU A 144 -5.97 -13.51 -12.22
C LEU A 144 -6.16 -12.26 -13.07
N VAL A 145 -5.95 -12.33 -14.39
CA VAL A 145 -6.23 -11.18 -15.29
C VAL A 145 -7.72 -10.82 -15.27
N GLY A 146 -8.61 -11.81 -15.23
CA GLY A 146 -10.06 -11.58 -15.19
C GLY A 146 -10.61 -11.19 -13.82
N LEU A 147 -9.91 -11.53 -12.74
CA LEU A 147 -10.43 -11.45 -11.37
C LEU A 147 -10.91 -10.04 -10.98
N ARG A 148 -10.11 -8.99 -11.22
CA ARG A 148 -10.49 -7.62 -10.84
C ARG A 148 -11.76 -7.18 -11.56
N GLN A 149 -11.94 -7.56 -12.84
CA GLN A 149 -13.16 -7.25 -13.60
C GLN A 149 -14.36 -8.03 -13.06
N THR A 150 -14.19 -9.28 -12.66
CA THR A 150 -15.26 -10.06 -12.01
C THR A 150 -15.70 -9.38 -10.71
N MET A 151 -14.78 -8.98 -9.85
CA MET A 151 -15.09 -8.27 -8.59
C MET A 151 -15.83 -6.95 -8.84
N LEU A 152 -15.46 -6.20 -9.89
CA LEU A 152 -16.14 -4.95 -10.28
C LEU A 152 -17.56 -5.19 -10.82
N VAL A 153 -17.85 -6.35 -11.41
CA VAL A 153 -19.19 -6.72 -11.86
C VAL A 153 -20.03 -7.18 -10.68
N GLU A 154 -19.47 -7.93 -9.75
CA GLU A 154 -20.18 -8.44 -8.56
C GLU A 154 -20.49 -7.34 -7.54
N GLU A 155 -19.58 -6.40 -7.34
CA GLU A 155 -19.75 -5.26 -6.42
C GLU A 155 -19.40 -3.94 -7.14
N PRO A 156 -20.26 -3.44 -8.04
CA PRO A 156 -19.94 -2.26 -8.88
C PRO A 156 -19.80 -0.96 -8.07
N ASP A 157 -20.41 -0.87 -6.91
CA ASP A 157 -20.36 0.28 -6.02
C ASP A 157 -19.17 0.27 -5.07
N ASN A 158 -18.37 -0.81 -5.06
CA ASN A 158 -17.17 -0.89 -4.23
C ASN A 158 -16.05 -0.05 -4.86
N PRO A 159 -15.64 1.07 -4.21
CA PRO A 159 -14.70 2.00 -4.83
C PRO A 159 -13.24 1.50 -4.82
N TYR A 160 -12.95 0.42 -4.08
CA TYR A 160 -11.58 -0.04 -3.86
C TYR A 160 -11.07 -1.01 -4.92
N TYR A 161 -11.93 -1.82 -5.54
CA TYR A 161 -11.47 -2.86 -6.48
C TYR A 161 -10.72 -2.31 -7.69
N ARG A 162 -11.06 -1.09 -8.13
CA ARG A 162 -10.33 -0.41 -9.21
C ARG A 162 -8.92 0.03 -8.82
N SER A 163 -8.67 0.19 -7.53
CA SER A 163 -7.43 0.75 -7.00
C SER A 163 -6.32 -0.27 -6.83
N PHE A 164 -6.59 -1.58 -6.95
CA PHE A 164 -5.53 -2.58 -6.80
C PHE A 164 -4.53 -2.50 -7.95
N GLU A 165 -3.24 -2.37 -7.59
CA GLU A 165 -2.12 -2.35 -8.51
C GLU A 165 -1.00 -3.27 -8.02
N GLY A 166 -0.30 -3.96 -8.94
CA GLY A 166 0.87 -4.74 -8.58
C GLY A 166 1.16 -5.93 -9.47
N GLY A 167 2.22 -6.62 -9.12
CA GLY A 167 2.74 -7.78 -9.85
C GLY A 167 2.54 -9.09 -9.09
N MET A 168 2.28 -10.17 -9.84
CA MET A 168 2.18 -11.54 -9.35
C MET A 168 3.16 -12.41 -10.12
N LEU A 169 4.20 -12.92 -9.46
CA LEU A 169 5.31 -13.64 -10.08
C LEU A 169 5.94 -14.65 -9.11
N THR A 170 6.86 -15.46 -9.63
CA THR A 170 7.60 -16.38 -8.76
C THR A 170 8.64 -15.65 -7.90
N MET A 171 8.86 -16.16 -6.70
CA MET A 171 9.89 -15.66 -5.78
C MET A 171 11.29 -15.71 -6.40
N ASP A 172 11.63 -16.79 -7.10
CA ASP A 172 12.94 -16.92 -7.79
C ASP A 172 13.14 -15.81 -8.82
N ALA A 173 12.13 -15.53 -9.65
CA ALA A 173 12.21 -14.43 -10.62
C ALA A 173 12.34 -13.05 -9.95
N PHE A 174 11.61 -12.84 -8.86
CA PHE A 174 11.67 -11.60 -8.08
C PHE A 174 13.06 -11.39 -7.47
N LEU A 175 13.59 -12.38 -6.76
CA LEU A 175 14.90 -12.30 -6.09
C LEU A 175 16.06 -12.20 -7.08
N SER A 176 15.99 -12.94 -8.18
CA SER A 176 17.05 -12.96 -9.20
C SER A 176 16.98 -11.80 -10.18
N LYS A 177 15.92 -10.98 -10.11
CA LYS A 177 15.62 -9.88 -11.07
C LYS A 177 15.63 -10.36 -12.53
N LYS A 178 15.27 -11.64 -12.77
CA LYS A 178 15.21 -12.22 -14.11
C LYS A 178 13.90 -11.89 -14.80
N THR A 179 13.95 -11.76 -16.11
CA THR A 179 12.75 -11.65 -16.93
C THR A 179 11.89 -12.91 -16.75
N ALA A 180 10.67 -12.75 -16.30
CA ALA A 180 9.72 -13.82 -16.08
C ALA A 180 8.32 -13.39 -16.49
N ARG A 181 7.42 -14.36 -16.64
CA ARG A 181 6.00 -14.06 -16.81
C ARG A 181 5.45 -13.51 -15.50
N VAL A 182 4.80 -12.36 -15.58
CA VAL A 182 4.14 -11.66 -14.49
C VAL A 182 2.70 -11.40 -14.88
N VAL A 183 1.77 -11.67 -13.98
CA VAL A 183 0.42 -11.09 -14.06
C VAL A 183 0.51 -9.73 -13.40
N TYR A 184 0.15 -8.71 -14.14
CA TYR A 184 0.22 -7.32 -13.67
C TYR A 184 -1.17 -6.68 -13.69
N TRP A 185 -1.56 -6.10 -12.59
CA TRP A 185 -2.69 -5.20 -12.47
C TRP A 185 -2.18 -3.76 -12.39
N GLY A 186 -2.74 -2.87 -13.18
CA GLY A 186 -2.33 -1.47 -13.19
C GLY A 186 -3.43 -0.55 -13.68
N THR A 187 -3.14 0.75 -13.70
CA THR A 187 -4.06 1.79 -14.18
C THR A 187 -4.47 1.62 -15.64
N SER A 188 -3.62 0.98 -16.46
CA SER A 188 -3.89 0.64 -17.88
C SER A 188 -4.60 -0.71 -18.07
N GLY A 189 -5.09 -1.31 -17.00
CA GLY A 189 -5.74 -2.62 -17.00
C GLY A 189 -4.82 -3.77 -16.58
N GLU A 190 -5.39 -4.97 -16.63
CA GLU A 190 -4.74 -6.22 -16.26
C GLU A 190 -4.11 -6.87 -17.48
N ARG A 191 -2.95 -7.48 -17.31
CA ARG A 191 -2.24 -8.17 -18.39
C ARG A 191 -1.21 -9.17 -17.91
N ILE A 192 -0.85 -10.10 -18.78
CA ILE A 192 0.36 -10.89 -18.66
C ILE A 192 1.50 -10.11 -19.33
N THR A 193 2.63 -9.95 -18.66
CA THR A 193 3.78 -9.20 -19.16
C THR A 193 5.08 -9.90 -18.81
N TYR A 194 6.15 -9.58 -19.56
CA TYR A 194 7.52 -10.02 -19.29
C TYR A 194 8.45 -8.82 -18.98
N SER A 195 7.89 -7.62 -18.89
CA SER A 195 8.63 -6.37 -18.65
C SER A 195 8.25 -5.70 -17.34
N TYR A 196 7.97 -6.48 -16.30
CA TYR A 196 7.71 -5.95 -14.96
C TYR A 196 9.01 -5.66 -14.24
N ALA A 197 9.11 -4.47 -13.66
CA ALA A 197 10.21 -4.09 -12.78
C ALA A 197 9.65 -3.59 -11.45
N PHE A 198 10.09 -4.20 -10.36
CA PHE A 198 9.81 -3.74 -9.01
C PHE A 198 10.93 -2.77 -8.62
N ASP A 199 10.60 -1.51 -8.42
CA ASP A 199 11.59 -0.48 -8.22
C ASP A 199 12.14 -0.41 -6.79
N SER A 200 13.17 0.40 -6.57
CA SER A 200 13.81 0.53 -5.28
C SER A 200 12.92 1.21 -4.23
N PHE A 201 11.99 2.06 -4.64
CA PHE A 201 11.00 2.65 -3.73
C PHE A 201 10.06 1.59 -3.18
N GLY A 202 9.46 0.79 -4.08
CA GLY A 202 8.64 -0.34 -3.68
C GLY A 202 9.41 -1.37 -2.84
N MET A 203 10.69 -1.64 -3.18
CA MET A 203 11.54 -2.55 -2.40
C MET A 203 11.81 -2.02 -0.98
N ALA A 204 12.09 -0.73 -0.83
CA ALA A 204 12.27 -0.11 0.49
C ALA A 204 10.98 -0.20 1.34
N GLU A 205 9.83 0.11 0.74
CA GLU A 205 8.53 0.00 1.38
C GLU A 205 8.19 -1.46 1.74
N LEU A 206 8.50 -2.41 0.84
CA LEU A 206 8.32 -3.84 1.09
C LEU A 206 9.10 -4.32 2.31
N VAL A 207 10.37 -3.92 2.42
CA VAL A 207 11.26 -4.36 3.51
C VAL A 207 10.91 -3.71 4.85
N GLU A 208 10.63 -2.39 4.87
CA GLU A 208 10.47 -1.63 6.12
C GLU A 208 9.03 -1.51 6.61
N SER A 209 8.05 -1.48 5.70
CA SER A 209 6.70 -0.99 6.05
C SER A 209 5.57 -1.91 5.60
N SER A 210 5.84 -2.91 4.74
CA SER A 210 4.78 -3.74 4.16
C SER A 210 4.04 -4.57 5.19
N PHE A 211 2.77 -4.88 4.90
CA PHE A 211 1.97 -5.85 5.63
C PHE A 211 1.96 -7.19 4.88
N LEU A 212 2.24 -8.27 5.58
CA LEU A 212 1.98 -9.60 5.07
C LEU A 212 0.49 -9.90 5.27
N LEU A 213 -0.22 -10.12 4.17
CA LEU A 213 -1.66 -10.39 4.17
C LEU A 213 -1.97 -11.89 4.08
N TYR A 214 -1.09 -12.67 3.45
CA TYR A 214 -1.25 -14.11 3.29
C TYR A 214 0.11 -14.81 3.08
N GLY A 215 0.22 -16.05 3.54
CA GLY A 215 1.37 -16.91 3.27
C GLY A 215 2.56 -16.72 4.21
N LYS A 216 3.75 -17.03 3.70
CA LYS A 216 4.99 -17.00 4.48
C LYS A 216 5.68 -15.63 4.34
N ASP A 217 6.20 -15.12 5.45
CA ASP A 217 6.99 -13.89 5.42
C ASP A 217 8.42 -14.16 4.92
N ILE A 218 8.77 -13.53 3.79
CA ILE A 218 10.11 -13.61 3.19
C ILE A 218 10.92 -12.33 3.35
N ARG A 219 10.41 -11.30 4.05
CA ARG A 219 11.10 -10.00 4.19
C ARG A 219 12.47 -10.13 4.81
N LYS A 220 12.68 -11.13 5.68
CA LYS A 220 14.00 -11.45 6.27
C LYS A 220 15.06 -11.88 5.22
N GLU A 221 14.63 -12.33 4.05
CA GLU A 221 15.50 -12.72 2.93
C GLU A 221 15.81 -11.55 1.98
N LEU A 222 15.06 -10.44 2.12
CA LEU A 222 15.20 -9.25 1.28
C LEU A 222 16.23 -8.29 1.86
N LYS A 223 16.82 -7.49 0.98
CA LYS A 223 17.74 -6.43 1.36
C LYS A 223 17.11 -5.07 1.06
N TYR A 224 17.29 -4.14 1.99
CA TYR A 224 16.97 -2.75 1.73
C TYR A 224 17.79 -2.25 0.53
N PRO A 225 17.22 -1.45 -0.37
CA PRO A 225 17.95 -0.94 -1.54
C PRO A 225 19.19 -0.15 -1.15
N THR A 226 20.23 -0.31 -1.91
CA THR A 226 21.44 0.53 -1.78
C THR A 226 21.12 1.97 -2.16
N PHE A 227 21.89 2.92 -1.67
CA PHE A 227 21.76 4.32 -2.08
C PHE A 227 21.85 4.48 -3.60
N HIS A 228 22.72 3.70 -4.25
CA HIS A 228 22.86 3.73 -5.70
C HIS A 228 21.56 3.30 -6.43
N GLU A 229 20.89 2.25 -5.97
CA GLU A 229 19.60 1.81 -6.54
C GLU A 229 18.52 2.89 -6.36
N LEU A 230 18.43 3.50 -5.18
CA LEU A 230 17.52 4.62 -4.92
C LEU A 230 17.84 5.81 -5.83
N TYR A 231 19.11 6.14 -6.00
CA TYR A 231 19.55 7.23 -6.88
C TYR A 231 19.16 6.98 -8.35
N VAL A 232 19.33 5.76 -8.85
CA VAL A 232 18.96 5.38 -10.22
C VAL A 232 17.46 5.59 -10.44
N ASP A 233 16.63 5.17 -9.50
CA ASP A 233 15.17 5.34 -9.61
C ASP A 233 14.75 6.80 -9.46
N VAL A 234 15.36 7.56 -8.54
CA VAL A 234 15.15 9.02 -8.46
C VAL A 234 15.49 9.70 -9.79
N LYS A 235 16.60 9.29 -10.44
CA LYS A 235 16.98 9.84 -11.75
C LYS A 235 15.92 9.52 -12.81
N ARG A 236 15.38 8.30 -12.82
CA ARG A 236 14.28 7.91 -13.73
C ARG A 236 13.03 8.75 -13.49
N HIS A 237 12.65 8.99 -12.22
CA HIS A 237 11.54 9.89 -11.88
C HIS A 237 11.79 11.32 -12.39
N TYR A 238 12.98 11.86 -12.15
CA TYR A 238 13.39 13.17 -12.64
C TYR A 238 13.27 13.28 -14.18
N GLU A 239 13.82 12.33 -14.91
CA GLU A 239 13.76 12.29 -16.39
C GLU A 239 12.31 12.22 -16.89
N THR A 240 11.46 11.44 -16.23
CA THR A 240 10.04 11.33 -16.52
C THR A 240 9.32 12.66 -16.31
N ILE A 241 9.58 13.34 -15.19
CA ILE A 241 9.01 14.65 -14.87
C ILE A 241 9.46 15.69 -15.88
N ARG A 242 10.76 15.74 -16.21
CA ARG A 242 11.29 16.66 -17.23
C ARG A 242 10.63 16.48 -18.59
N LYS A 243 10.37 15.23 -18.97
CA LYS A 243 9.79 14.89 -20.25
C LYS A 243 8.29 15.18 -20.34
N TYR A 244 7.53 14.78 -19.33
CA TYR A 244 6.07 14.74 -19.41
C TYR A 244 5.36 15.90 -18.71
N ALA A 245 6.01 16.58 -17.77
CA ALA A 245 5.46 17.73 -17.06
C ALA A 245 5.84 19.10 -17.67
N GLN A 246 6.29 19.13 -18.92
CA GLN A 246 6.58 20.39 -19.64
C GLN A 246 5.32 21.18 -20.00
N SER A 247 4.23 20.46 -20.23
CA SER A 247 2.89 21.03 -20.40
C SER A 247 1.97 20.40 -19.38
N ALA A 248 1.60 21.15 -18.34
CA ALA A 248 0.59 20.70 -17.40
C ALA A 248 -0.75 20.51 -18.13
N ARG A 249 -1.39 19.38 -17.86
CA ARG A 249 -2.72 19.09 -18.36
C ARG A 249 -3.73 19.29 -17.23
N ARG A 250 -5.01 19.42 -17.57
CA ARG A 250 -6.12 19.40 -16.63
C ARG A 250 -6.22 18.01 -15.94
N SER A 251 -5.30 17.72 -15.05
CA SER A 251 -5.15 16.40 -14.45
C SER A 251 -4.52 16.44 -13.06
N PHE A 252 -4.94 15.55 -12.19
CA PHE A 252 -4.29 15.32 -10.88
C PHE A 252 -2.80 14.92 -10.99
N TYR A 253 -2.34 14.40 -12.13
CA TYR A 253 -0.92 14.10 -12.33
C TYR A 253 -0.02 15.31 -12.10
N SER A 254 -0.49 16.53 -12.43
CA SER A 254 0.28 17.76 -12.19
C SER A 254 0.58 17.99 -10.70
N PHE A 255 -0.38 17.73 -9.84
CA PHE A 255 -0.17 17.77 -8.39
C PHE A 255 0.73 16.63 -7.91
N GLY A 256 0.55 15.44 -8.46
CA GLY A 256 1.35 14.25 -8.14
C GLY A 256 2.83 14.47 -8.36
N TRP A 257 3.21 15.14 -9.45
CA TRP A 257 4.62 15.44 -9.74
C TRP A 257 5.27 16.37 -8.73
N MET A 258 4.54 17.37 -8.20
CA MET A 258 5.05 18.21 -7.11
C MET A 258 5.39 17.39 -5.86
N LEU A 259 4.52 16.43 -5.50
CA LEU A 259 4.70 15.54 -4.36
C LEU A 259 5.85 14.53 -4.60
N ASP A 260 5.97 14.01 -5.82
CA ASP A 260 7.03 13.08 -6.19
C ASP A 260 8.41 13.73 -6.16
N ILE A 261 8.54 14.98 -6.61
CA ILE A 261 9.78 15.74 -6.51
C ILE A 261 10.20 15.88 -5.04
N ALA A 262 9.28 16.25 -4.16
CA ALA A 262 9.56 16.37 -2.74
C ALA A 262 10.06 15.04 -2.14
N ARG A 263 9.41 13.93 -2.49
CA ARG A 263 9.79 12.57 -2.06
C ARG A 263 11.17 12.18 -2.59
N CYS A 264 11.46 12.46 -3.85
CA CYS A 264 12.77 12.22 -4.46
C CYS A 264 13.88 12.99 -3.76
N ILE A 265 13.68 14.29 -3.45
CA ILE A 265 14.67 15.11 -2.72
C ILE A 265 14.89 14.55 -1.31
N TYR A 266 13.83 14.16 -0.61
CA TYR A 266 13.93 13.52 0.70
C TYR A 266 14.78 12.25 0.63
N THR A 267 14.48 11.38 -0.33
CA THR A 267 15.20 10.10 -0.54
C THR A 267 16.68 10.32 -0.81
N LEU A 268 17.05 11.29 -1.65
CA LEU A 268 18.47 11.62 -1.91
C LEU A 268 19.21 12.12 -0.66
N ARG A 269 18.53 12.83 0.23
CA ARG A 269 19.14 13.39 1.44
C ARG A 269 19.25 12.40 2.60
N THR A 270 18.35 11.41 2.64
CA THR A 270 18.23 10.54 3.82
C THR A 270 18.50 9.06 3.54
N GLY A 271 18.48 8.65 2.27
CA GLY A 271 18.49 7.23 1.88
C GLY A 271 17.22 6.47 2.27
N LYS A 272 16.14 7.18 2.64
CA LYS A 272 14.88 6.58 3.11
C LYS A 272 13.68 6.99 2.26
N ILE A 273 12.63 6.18 2.33
CA ILE A 273 11.34 6.47 1.71
C ILE A 273 10.34 6.89 2.78
N ILE A 274 9.53 7.90 2.46
CA ILE A 274 8.41 8.34 3.29
C ILE A 274 7.16 8.58 2.41
N ALA A 275 6.01 8.72 3.06
CA ALA A 275 4.76 9.06 2.40
C ALA A 275 4.86 10.37 1.62
N LYS A 276 4.20 10.47 0.45
CA LYS A 276 4.21 11.66 -0.41
C LYS A 276 3.73 12.92 0.34
N THR A 277 2.70 12.79 1.17
CA THR A 277 2.19 13.89 2.01
C THR A 277 3.27 14.40 2.96
N LYS A 278 3.93 13.49 3.69
CA LYS A 278 5.01 13.85 4.62
C LYS A 278 6.23 14.44 3.92
N ALA A 279 6.56 13.92 2.74
CA ALA A 279 7.67 14.46 1.94
C ALA A 279 7.42 15.91 1.51
N ALA A 280 6.18 16.21 1.11
CA ALA A 280 5.81 17.57 0.71
C ALA A 280 5.77 18.54 1.91
N GLU A 281 5.26 18.09 3.07
CA GLU A 281 5.31 18.85 4.33
C GLU A 281 6.75 19.19 4.71
N TRP A 282 7.62 18.18 4.71
CA TRP A 282 9.05 18.33 4.97
C TRP A 282 9.72 19.30 3.98
N ALA A 283 9.38 19.21 2.68
CA ALA A 283 9.95 20.12 1.68
C ALA A 283 9.53 21.59 1.91
N LEU A 284 8.30 21.82 2.36
CA LEU A 284 7.81 23.16 2.74
C LEU A 284 8.52 23.67 3.99
N GLU A 285 8.64 22.88 5.04
CA GLU A 285 9.33 23.21 6.28
C GLU A 285 10.82 23.58 6.06
N ASN A 286 11.45 22.94 5.09
CA ASN A 286 12.85 23.18 4.73
C ASN A 286 13.03 24.20 3.59
N ASN A 287 11.96 24.89 3.18
CA ASN A 287 11.98 25.93 2.13
C ASN A 287 12.58 25.43 0.79
N LEU A 288 12.34 24.18 0.42
CA LEU A 288 12.94 23.56 -0.76
C LEU A 288 12.15 23.82 -2.05
N CYS A 289 10.85 24.10 -1.94
CA CYS A 289 10.00 24.32 -3.10
C CYS A 289 10.03 25.80 -3.52
N PRO A 290 10.45 26.12 -4.76
CA PRO A 290 10.46 27.51 -5.28
C PRO A 290 9.07 28.15 -5.36
N ASN A 291 8.02 27.32 -5.48
CA ASN A 291 6.63 27.73 -5.54
C ASN A 291 5.85 27.07 -4.39
N PRO A 292 6.03 27.52 -3.13
CA PRO A 292 5.45 26.84 -1.97
C PRO A 292 3.92 26.80 -1.99
N ASP A 293 3.24 27.78 -2.57
CA ASP A 293 1.78 27.77 -2.67
C ASP A 293 1.26 26.68 -3.61
N ALA A 294 1.99 26.40 -4.69
CA ALA A 294 1.67 25.27 -5.57
C ALA A 294 1.78 23.92 -4.85
N LEU A 295 2.82 23.75 -4.01
CA LEU A 295 3.00 22.54 -3.22
C LEU A 295 1.95 22.43 -2.10
N ARG A 296 1.59 23.53 -1.44
CA ARG A 296 0.49 23.58 -0.45
C ARG A 296 -0.84 23.19 -1.09
N TYR A 297 -1.14 23.71 -2.28
CA TYR A 297 -2.38 23.36 -2.97
C TYR A 297 -2.38 21.90 -3.41
N ALA A 298 -1.25 21.35 -3.89
CA ALA A 298 -1.11 19.93 -4.17
C ALA A 298 -1.38 19.05 -2.92
N LEU A 299 -0.94 19.47 -1.74
CA LEU A 299 -1.26 18.80 -0.47
C LEU A 299 -2.75 18.86 -0.12
N ILE A 300 -3.41 20.01 -0.33
CA ILE A 300 -4.85 20.16 -0.08
C ILE A 300 -5.63 19.19 -0.97
N VAL A 301 -5.36 19.20 -2.28
CA VAL A 301 -6.01 18.32 -3.24
C VAL A 301 -5.75 16.84 -2.90
N ARG A 302 -4.53 16.48 -2.52
CA ARG A 302 -4.20 15.10 -2.13
C ARG A 302 -4.91 14.66 -0.86
N ARG A 303 -5.13 15.54 0.10
CA ARG A 303 -5.79 15.18 1.37
C ARG A 303 -7.28 14.89 1.22
N SER A 304 -7.94 15.54 0.26
CA SER A 304 -9.37 15.40 -0.01
C SER A 304 -9.66 15.24 -1.51
N PRO A 305 -9.09 14.23 -2.21
CA PRO A 305 -9.15 14.18 -3.67
C PRO A 305 -10.59 14.09 -4.21
N LEU A 306 -11.50 13.45 -3.50
CA LEU A 306 -12.90 13.34 -3.91
C LEU A 306 -13.63 14.69 -3.93
N GLU A 307 -13.23 15.65 -3.08
CA GLU A 307 -13.78 17.00 -3.05
C GLU A 307 -13.31 17.84 -4.26
N TYR A 308 -12.10 17.58 -4.75
CA TYR A 308 -11.43 18.37 -5.77
C TYR A 308 -11.48 17.76 -7.17
N ARG A 309 -11.78 16.45 -7.31
CA ARG A 309 -11.64 15.72 -8.57
C ARG A 309 -12.54 16.18 -9.70
N ASP A 310 -13.68 16.83 -9.39
CA ASP A 310 -14.65 17.31 -10.38
C ASP A 310 -14.70 18.85 -10.45
N GLY A 311 -13.85 19.53 -9.66
CA GLY A 311 -13.81 20.98 -9.56
C GLY A 311 -13.13 21.63 -10.76
N LYS A 312 -13.85 22.49 -11.49
CA LYS A 312 -13.28 23.25 -12.61
C LYS A 312 -12.05 24.06 -12.18
N GLU A 313 -12.12 24.74 -11.02
CA GLU A 313 -11.03 25.56 -10.48
C GLU A 313 -9.77 24.74 -10.21
N THR A 314 -9.93 23.51 -9.71
CA THR A 314 -8.81 22.59 -9.48
C THR A 314 -8.09 22.23 -10.77
N PHE A 315 -8.83 21.95 -11.82
CA PHE A 315 -8.25 21.63 -13.12
C PHE A 315 -7.66 22.86 -13.83
N ASP A 316 -8.30 24.02 -13.70
CA ASP A 316 -7.75 25.29 -14.20
C ASP A 316 -6.41 25.61 -13.51
N TYR A 317 -6.32 25.37 -12.19
CA TYR A 317 -5.07 25.52 -11.46
C TYR A 317 -4.01 24.47 -11.88
N ALA A 318 -4.42 23.23 -12.11
CA ALA A 318 -3.50 22.17 -12.58
C ALA A 318 -2.80 22.54 -13.89
N GLU A 319 -3.48 23.26 -14.80
CA GLU A 319 -2.89 23.74 -16.07
C GLU A 319 -1.75 24.75 -15.84
N THR A 320 -1.74 25.46 -14.73
CA THR A 320 -0.71 26.47 -14.41
C THR A 320 0.57 25.85 -13.83
N LEU A 321 0.58 24.56 -13.50
CA LEU A 321 1.65 23.92 -12.75
C LEU A 321 2.89 23.54 -13.58
N ALA A 322 2.89 23.70 -14.91
CA ALA A 322 4.05 23.30 -15.72
C ALA A 322 5.34 23.99 -15.26
N GLU A 323 5.35 25.33 -15.16
CA GLU A 323 6.53 26.09 -14.69
C GLU A 323 6.88 25.78 -13.24
N PRO A 324 5.97 25.81 -12.26
CA PRO A 324 6.24 25.39 -10.87
C PRO A 324 6.89 24.03 -10.75
N ILE A 325 6.41 23.03 -11.51
CA ILE A 325 6.98 21.66 -11.52
C ILE A 325 8.41 21.69 -12.04
N GLN A 326 8.67 22.37 -13.18
CA GLN A 326 10.00 22.42 -13.76
C GLN A 326 11.00 23.17 -12.87
N ARG A 327 10.60 24.26 -12.21
CA ARG A 327 11.44 24.96 -11.22
C ARG A 327 11.74 24.08 -10.00
N PHE A 328 10.78 23.28 -9.55
CA PHE A 328 11.04 22.36 -8.45
C PHE A 328 11.90 21.18 -8.88
N ALA A 329 11.79 20.73 -10.13
CA ALA A 329 12.69 19.75 -10.72
C ALA A 329 14.13 20.28 -10.84
N ASP A 330 14.37 21.60 -10.98
CA ASP A 330 15.74 22.17 -10.92
C ASP A 330 16.37 21.98 -9.52
N VAL A 331 15.56 22.04 -8.46
CA VAL A 331 16.03 21.74 -7.10
C VAL A 331 16.36 20.27 -6.94
N LEU A 332 15.56 19.37 -7.51
CA LEU A 332 15.83 17.94 -7.53
C LEU A 332 17.13 17.64 -8.29
N GLU A 333 17.37 18.30 -9.43
CA GLU A 333 18.61 18.15 -10.20
C GLU A 333 19.85 18.53 -9.37
N LYS A 334 19.80 19.67 -8.69
CA LYS A 334 20.87 20.09 -7.77
C LYS A 334 21.09 19.05 -6.65
N ALA A 335 20.02 18.51 -6.08
CA ALA A 335 20.12 17.47 -5.08
C ALA A 335 20.75 16.18 -5.62
N GLN A 336 20.49 15.80 -6.88
CA GLN A 336 21.15 14.66 -7.53
C GLN A 336 22.66 14.88 -7.70
N ILE A 337 23.08 16.08 -8.12
CA ILE A 337 24.51 16.43 -8.26
C ILE A 337 25.23 16.31 -6.90
N GLN A 338 24.68 16.93 -5.85
CA GLN A 338 25.22 16.87 -4.50
C GLN A 338 25.28 15.44 -3.96
N ALA A 339 24.23 14.65 -4.15
CA ALA A 339 24.19 13.26 -3.71
C ALA A 339 25.24 12.38 -4.40
N LYS A 340 25.55 12.65 -5.66
CA LYS A 340 26.60 11.95 -6.40
C LYS A 340 28.01 12.30 -5.88
N GLU A 341 28.26 13.56 -5.53
CA GLU A 341 29.55 14.02 -4.99
C GLU A 341 29.86 13.42 -3.60
N ILE A 342 28.83 13.25 -2.76
CA ILE A 342 28.99 12.71 -1.40
C ILE A 342 29.25 11.19 -1.41
N ASN A 343 28.75 10.47 -2.42
CA ASN A 343 28.80 9.01 -2.48
C ASN A 343 29.84 8.47 -3.49
N GLN A 344 30.69 9.33 -4.06
CA GLN A 344 31.92 8.98 -4.78
C GLN A 344 33.11 8.98 -3.84
#